data_08c05d6166f455555e8dd15cae352690
#
_entry.id   08c05d6166f455555e8dd15cae352690
#
_cell.length_a   1.000
_cell.length_b   1.000
_cell.length_c   1.000
_cell.angle_alpha   90.00
_cell.angle_beta   90.00
_cell.angle_gamma   90.00
#
_symmetry.space_group_name_H-M   'P 1'
#
loop_
_entity.id
_entity.type
_entity.pdbx_description
1 polymer ?
#
loop_
_entity_poly.entity_id
_entity_poly.type
_entity_poly.pdbx_seq_one_letter_code
_entity_poly.pdbx_strand_id
1 'polypeptide(L)'
;KDWAFNPQRYWGEPIPLIHCEKCGTVGVPEEDLPLTLPEVENFEPGQDGKSPLARIDSFVNCTCPKCGGPAKRETDTMPQWAGSSWYFLRFCDPHNDKAFADKKKLEYWMPVDHYNGGMEHVTRHLLYSRFWHHFLYDIGEVNTPEPYAKRTYQGMVLGSDGQKMSKSRGNVIDPVDIVEAYGADTLRTYVMFMGDYGSAAPWSD
;
A
#
# COMPACT_ATOMS: atom_id res chain seq x y z
N LYS A 1 8.92 -16.99 -8.35
CA LYS A 1 7.46 -17.16 -8.29
C LYS A 1 6.81 -15.84 -8.67
N ASP A 2 5.92 -15.86 -9.64
CA ASP A 2 5.22 -14.67 -10.13
C ASP A 2 4.25 -14.13 -9.08
N TRP A 3 4.09 -12.82 -9.04
CA TRP A 3 3.16 -12.14 -8.15
C TRP A 3 1.91 -11.73 -8.92
N ALA A 4 0.74 -11.86 -8.30
CA ALA A 4 -0.48 -11.25 -8.78
C ALA A 4 -0.46 -9.76 -8.40
N PHE A 5 -0.07 -8.90 -9.34
CA PHE A 5 0.11 -7.47 -9.09
C PHE A 5 -1.03 -6.61 -9.66
N ASN A 6 -1.95 -7.18 -10.40
CA ASN A 6 -3.00 -6.49 -11.14
C ASN A 6 -4.40 -7.06 -10.83
N PRO A 7 -4.96 -6.81 -9.64
CA PRO A 7 -6.30 -7.28 -9.32
C PRO A 7 -7.38 -6.57 -10.17
N GLN A 8 -8.40 -7.33 -10.55
CA GLN A 8 -9.60 -6.84 -11.26
C GLN A 8 -10.56 -6.18 -10.27
N ARG A 9 -10.13 -5.07 -9.68
CA ARG A 9 -10.89 -4.30 -8.69
C ARG A 9 -10.93 -2.84 -9.08
N TYR A 10 -11.98 -2.14 -8.68
CA TYR A 10 -12.06 -0.70 -8.86
C TYR A 10 -11.05 0.03 -7.97
N TRP A 11 -11.01 -0.32 -6.68
CA TRP A 11 -10.18 0.39 -5.71
C TRP A 11 -8.72 -0.07 -5.75
N GLY A 12 -7.86 0.85 -6.12
CA GLY A 12 -6.40 0.69 -6.23
C GLY A 12 -5.82 1.80 -7.08
N GLU A 13 -4.48 1.89 -7.13
CA GLU A 13 -3.81 2.82 -8.03
C GLU A 13 -4.00 2.35 -9.49
N PRO A 14 -4.49 3.22 -10.40
CA PRO A 14 -4.58 2.88 -11.82
C PRO A 14 -3.19 2.60 -12.40
N ILE A 15 -3.10 1.61 -13.27
CA ILE A 15 -1.85 1.30 -13.96
C ILE A 15 -1.76 2.19 -15.20
N PRO A 16 -0.76 3.08 -15.33
CA PRO A 16 -0.69 4.07 -16.38
C PRO A 16 -0.18 3.47 -17.72
N LEU A 17 -0.90 2.46 -18.21
CA LEU A 17 -0.58 1.78 -19.46
C LEU A 17 -1.75 1.85 -20.44
N ILE A 18 -1.40 1.84 -21.73
CA ILE A 18 -2.31 1.85 -22.87
C ILE A 18 -1.95 0.69 -23.80
N HIS A 19 -2.94 -0.10 -24.18
CA HIS A 19 -2.81 -1.22 -25.09
C HIS A 19 -3.26 -0.82 -26.50
N CYS A 20 -2.33 -0.84 -27.44
CA CYS A 20 -2.55 -0.49 -28.84
C CYS A 20 -2.26 -1.71 -29.72
N GLU A 21 -3.16 -2.06 -30.63
CA GLU A 21 -2.97 -3.21 -31.56
C GLU A 21 -1.71 -3.04 -32.44
N LYS A 22 -1.37 -1.80 -32.82
CA LYS A 22 -0.20 -1.51 -33.66
C LYS A 22 1.10 -1.37 -32.89
N CYS A 23 1.06 -0.76 -31.69
CA CYS A 23 2.26 -0.35 -30.95
C CYS A 23 2.56 -1.24 -29.74
N GLY A 24 1.67 -2.16 -29.40
CA GLY A 24 1.74 -2.96 -28.17
C GLY A 24 1.38 -2.11 -26.94
N THR A 25 1.96 -2.43 -25.81
CA THR A 25 1.78 -1.69 -24.56
C THR A 25 2.65 -0.44 -24.55
N VAL A 26 2.04 0.71 -24.29
CA VAL A 26 2.70 2.03 -24.19
C VAL A 26 2.30 2.73 -22.90
N GLY A 27 3.18 3.57 -22.35
CA GLY A 27 2.86 4.38 -21.17
C GLY A 27 1.84 5.49 -21.49
N VAL A 28 1.05 5.85 -20.48
CA VAL A 28 0.28 7.11 -20.50
C VAL A 28 1.26 8.27 -20.56
N PRO A 29 1.03 9.31 -21.37
CA PRO A 29 1.90 10.49 -21.42
C PRO A 29 2.03 11.17 -20.06
N GLU A 30 3.19 11.75 -19.78
CA GLU A 30 3.49 12.38 -18.49
C GLU A 30 2.53 13.55 -18.20
N GLU A 31 2.14 14.30 -19.24
CA GLU A 31 1.18 15.40 -19.15
C GLU A 31 -0.23 14.96 -18.75
N ASP A 32 -0.56 13.69 -18.93
CA ASP A 32 -1.87 13.11 -18.55
C ASP A 32 -1.85 12.46 -17.16
N LEU A 33 -0.74 12.58 -16.44
CA LEU A 33 -0.62 12.09 -15.06
C LEU A 33 -0.97 13.18 -14.03
N PRO A 34 -1.55 12.83 -12.89
CA PRO A 34 -1.89 11.49 -12.44
C PRO A 34 -3.12 10.91 -13.15
N LEU A 35 -3.05 9.64 -13.54
CA LEU A 35 -4.23 8.92 -13.99
C LEU A 35 -5.17 8.68 -12.81
N THR A 36 -6.37 9.30 -12.85
CA THR A 36 -7.35 9.20 -11.77
C THR A 36 -8.44 8.19 -12.10
N LEU A 37 -8.99 7.56 -11.06
CA LEU A 37 -10.17 6.70 -11.21
C LEU A 37 -11.41 7.55 -11.55
N PRO A 38 -12.25 7.13 -12.50
CA PRO A 38 -13.50 7.81 -12.79
C PRO A 38 -14.50 7.61 -11.66
N GLU A 39 -15.38 8.57 -11.42
CA GLU A 39 -16.51 8.37 -10.50
C GLU A 39 -17.48 7.31 -11.06
N VAL A 40 -17.91 6.38 -10.21
CA VAL A 40 -18.81 5.29 -10.58
C VAL A 40 -19.89 5.08 -9.50
N GLU A 41 -21.09 4.78 -9.92
CA GLU A 41 -22.19 4.42 -9.02
C GLU A 41 -22.09 2.97 -8.52
N ASN A 42 -21.52 2.07 -9.32
CA ASN A 42 -21.35 0.67 -9.00
C ASN A 42 -19.92 0.21 -9.32
N PHE A 43 -19.23 -0.30 -8.30
CA PHE A 43 -17.87 -0.81 -8.36
C PHE A 43 -17.77 -2.33 -8.11
N GLU A 44 -18.88 -3.05 -8.15
CA GLU A 44 -18.85 -4.51 -8.00
C GLU A 44 -18.23 -5.18 -9.23
N PRO A 45 -17.39 -6.22 -9.03
CA PRO A 45 -16.86 -7.02 -10.13
C PRO A 45 -18.00 -7.65 -10.93
N GLY A 46 -17.82 -7.70 -12.25
CA GLY A 46 -18.79 -8.37 -13.10
C GLY A 46 -18.77 -9.88 -12.97
N GLN A 47 -19.83 -10.51 -13.47
CA GLN A 47 -19.94 -11.97 -13.56
C GLN A 47 -18.85 -12.56 -14.52
N ASP A 48 -18.32 -11.74 -15.42
CA ASP A 48 -17.25 -12.09 -16.36
C ASP A 48 -15.84 -12.01 -15.74
N GLY A 49 -15.74 -11.66 -14.45
CA GLY A 49 -14.47 -11.52 -13.74
C GLY A 49 -13.62 -10.31 -14.14
N LYS A 50 -14.12 -9.45 -15.03
CA LYS A 50 -13.41 -8.22 -15.44
C LYS A 50 -13.52 -7.13 -14.39
N SER A 51 -12.54 -6.24 -14.40
CA SER A 51 -12.54 -5.03 -13.59
C SER A 51 -13.80 -4.19 -13.87
N PRO A 52 -14.37 -3.56 -12.84
CA PRO A 52 -15.44 -2.55 -13.03
C PRO A 52 -15.04 -1.44 -14.01
N LEU A 53 -13.76 -1.04 -14.03
CA LEU A 53 -13.21 -0.05 -14.97
C LEU A 53 -13.37 -0.48 -16.44
N ALA A 54 -13.31 -1.77 -16.72
CA ALA A 54 -13.45 -2.30 -18.09
C ALA A 54 -14.82 -2.02 -18.74
N ARG A 55 -15.82 -1.60 -17.95
CA ARG A 55 -17.17 -1.27 -18.40
C ARG A 55 -17.40 0.22 -18.62
N ILE A 56 -16.39 1.04 -18.36
CA ILE A 56 -16.50 2.49 -18.46
C ILE A 56 -15.85 2.91 -19.77
N ASP A 57 -16.63 2.99 -20.82
CA ASP A 57 -16.13 3.31 -22.18
C ASP A 57 -15.31 4.59 -22.23
N SER A 58 -15.70 5.62 -21.49
CA SER A 58 -14.97 6.89 -21.39
C SER A 58 -13.60 6.77 -20.73
N PHE A 59 -13.41 5.77 -19.85
CA PHE A 59 -12.10 5.48 -19.25
C PHE A 59 -11.28 4.55 -20.14
N VAL A 60 -11.89 3.50 -20.67
CA VAL A 60 -11.20 2.44 -21.43
C VAL A 60 -10.70 2.95 -22.77
N ASN A 61 -11.61 3.58 -23.56
CA ASN A 61 -11.27 3.94 -24.93
C ASN A 61 -10.44 5.23 -24.96
N CYS A 62 -9.28 5.16 -25.61
CA CYS A 62 -8.36 6.28 -25.72
C CYS A 62 -7.62 6.26 -27.07
N THR A 63 -6.83 7.28 -27.29
CA THR A 63 -5.94 7.38 -28.46
C THR A 63 -4.54 6.94 -28.07
N CYS A 64 -3.91 6.12 -28.88
CA CYS A 64 -2.53 5.72 -28.68
C CYS A 64 -1.59 6.94 -28.82
N PRO A 65 -0.80 7.28 -27.78
CA PRO A 65 0.09 8.44 -27.85
C PRO A 65 1.23 8.28 -28.86
N LYS A 66 1.54 7.04 -29.26
CA LYS A 66 2.63 6.75 -30.20
C LYS A 66 2.22 6.81 -31.66
N CYS A 67 1.01 6.36 -32.01
CA CYS A 67 0.61 6.27 -33.43
C CYS A 67 -0.68 7.01 -33.77
N GLY A 68 -1.38 7.61 -32.78
CA GLY A 68 -2.65 8.32 -32.99
C GLY A 68 -3.85 7.43 -33.28
N GLY A 69 -3.69 6.11 -33.31
CA GLY A 69 -4.77 5.16 -33.56
C GLY A 69 -5.60 4.84 -32.31
N PRO A 70 -6.73 4.12 -32.49
CA PRO A 70 -7.54 3.67 -31.35
C PRO A 70 -6.76 2.73 -30.44
N ALA A 71 -6.96 2.88 -29.14
CA ALA A 71 -6.29 2.10 -28.12
C ALA A 71 -7.20 1.95 -26.87
N LYS A 72 -6.77 1.13 -25.91
CA LYS A 72 -7.50 0.89 -24.67
C LYS A 72 -6.58 1.08 -23.47
N ARG A 73 -7.05 1.80 -22.45
CA ARG A 73 -6.34 1.88 -21.17
C ARG A 73 -6.37 0.53 -20.46
N GLU A 74 -5.33 0.30 -19.64
CA GLU A 74 -5.33 -0.78 -18.66
C GLU A 74 -6.48 -0.55 -17.67
N THR A 75 -7.20 -1.62 -17.36
CA THR A 75 -8.38 -1.57 -16.48
C THR A 75 -8.18 -2.29 -15.15
N ASP A 76 -7.07 -3.00 -15.00
CA ASP A 76 -6.67 -3.51 -13.71
C ASP A 76 -6.06 -2.39 -12.87
N THR A 77 -6.11 -2.52 -11.55
CA THR A 77 -5.47 -1.59 -10.62
C THR A 77 -4.32 -2.28 -9.90
N MET A 78 -3.39 -1.50 -9.36
CA MET A 78 -2.35 -2.04 -8.49
C MET A 78 -2.96 -2.39 -7.11
N PRO A 79 -2.43 -3.42 -6.41
CA PRO A 79 -2.88 -3.71 -5.05
C PRO A 79 -2.47 -2.58 -4.10
N GLN A 80 -3.21 -2.42 -3.01
CA GLN A 80 -2.91 -1.42 -1.98
C GLN A 80 -1.46 -1.44 -1.45
N TRP A 81 -0.76 -2.58 -1.60
CA TRP A 81 0.66 -2.71 -1.25
C TRP A 81 1.58 -1.92 -2.18
N ALA A 82 1.14 -1.57 -3.38
CA ALA A 82 1.90 -0.69 -4.27
C ALA A 82 1.95 0.73 -3.69
N GLY A 83 0.80 1.31 -3.35
CA GLY A 83 0.74 2.64 -2.72
C GLY A 83 1.46 2.70 -1.38
N SER A 84 1.31 1.68 -0.53
CA SER A 84 2.00 1.62 0.75
C SER A 84 3.51 1.37 0.64
N SER A 85 4.01 1.06 -0.55
CA SER A 85 5.43 0.72 -0.75
C SER A 85 6.38 1.91 -0.69
N TRP A 86 5.91 3.12 -0.77
CA TRP A 86 6.76 4.31 -0.90
C TRP A 86 6.33 5.52 -0.04
N TYR A 87 5.30 5.39 0.79
CA TYR A 87 4.78 6.51 1.60
C TYR A 87 5.86 7.15 2.48
N PHE A 88 6.77 6.36 3.05
CA PHE A 88 7.84 6.84 3.91
C PHE A 88 8.86 7.71 3.15
N LEU A 89 9.05 7.47 1.85
CA LEU A 89 9.85 8.33 0.97
C LEU A 89 9.13 9.66 0.74
N ARG A 90 7.82 9.62 0.46
CA ARG A 90 7.00 10.82 0.27
C ARG A 90 6.91 11.66 1.54
N PHE A 91 6.93 11.06 2.72
CA PHE A 91 6.97 11.77 4.00
C PHE A 91 8.21 12.66 4.17
N CYS A 92 9.31 12.35 3.51
CA CYS A 92 10.49 13.20 3.52
C CYS A 92 10.24 14.56 2.86
N ASP A 93 9.32 14.63 1.89
CA ASP A 93 9.01 15.85 1.15
C ASP A 93 7.55 15.88 0.64
N PRO A 94 6.55 15.97 1.54
CA PRO A 94 5.15 15.72 1.21
C PRO A 94 4.51 16.77 0.30
N HIS A 95 5.09 17.96 0.20
CA HIS A 95 4.56 19.09 -0.58
C HIS A 95 5.33 19.33 -1.89
N ASN A 96 6.19 18.41 -2.29
CA ASN A 96 6.93 18.54 -3.55
C ASN A 96 5.99 18.25 -4.73
N ASP A 97 5.83 19.21 -5.61
CA ASP A 97 5.00 19.13 -6.82
C ASP A 97 5.79 18.79 -8.09
N LYS A 98 7.12 18.67 -7.98
CA LYS A 98 8.03 18.42 -9.12
C LYS A 98 8.62 17.02 -9.17
N ALA A 99 8.72 16.38 -8.00
CA ALA A 99 9.27 15.03 -7.84
C ALA A 99 8.58 14.33 -6.67
N PHE A 100 8.71 13.02 -6.60
CA PHE A 100 8.13 12.27 -5.48
C PHE A 100 8.79 12.63 -4.14
N ALA A 101 10.03 13.08 -4.12
CA ALA A 101 10.72 13.74 -3.03
C ALA A 101 12.04 14.36 -3.50
N ASP A 102 12.53 15.39 -2.84
CA ASP A 102 13.85 15.98 -3.08
C ASP A 102 14.96 15.02 -2.69
N LYS A 103 15.96 14.82 -3.56
CA LYS A 103 17.06 13.86 -3.33
C LYS A 103 17.89 14.18 -2.07
N LYS A 104 18.13 15.45 -1.75
CA LYS A 104 18.88 15.83 -0.54
C LYS A 104 18.09 15.52 0.73
N LYS A 105 16.76 15.66 0.68
CA LYS A 105 15.91 15.27 1.80
C LYS A 105 15.90 13.75 1.98
N LEU A 106 15.85 12.99 0.88
CA LEU A 106 15.97 11.52 0.93
C LEU A 106 17.35 11.09 1.47
N GLU A 107 18.44 11.71 1.02
CA GLU A 107 19.79 11.45 1.55
C GLU A 107 19.91 11.70 3.05
N TYR A 108 19.20 12.71 3.55
CA TYR A 108 19.22 13.05 4.98
C TYR A 108 18.36 12.12 5.85
N TRP A 109 17.16 11.76 5.36
CA TRP A 109 16.17 11.03 6.17
C TRP A 109 16.20 9.51 5.97
N MET A 110 16.77 9.02 4.87
CA MET A 110 16.82 7.60 4.56
C MET A 110 18.20 6.97 4.84
N PRO A 111 18.25 5.66 5.17
CA PRO A 111 17.12 4.76 5.38
C PRO A 111 16.35 5.06 6.67
N VAL A 112 15.11 4.55 6.78
CA VAL A 112 14.35 4.64 8.04
C VAL A 112 15.13 3.93 9.14
N ASP A 113 15.44 4.63 10.22
CA ASP A 113 16.30 4.12 11.30
C ASP A 113 15.72 2.89 11.99
N HIS A 114 14.43 2.96 12.30
CA HIS A 114 13.73 1.89 13.00
C HIS A 114 12.28 1.73 12.51
N TYR A 115 11.99 0.59 11.92
CA TYR A 115 10.70 0.27 11.35
C TYR A 115 9.98 -0.81 12.14
N ASN A 116 8.82 -0.46 12.71
CA ASN A 116 7.99 -1.36 13.51
C ASN A 116 6.78 -1.83 12.73
N GLY A 117 6.42 -3.09 12.87
CA GLY A 117 5.22 -3.63 12.24
C GLY A 117 5.01 -5.10 12.55
N GLY A 118 3.79 -5.60 12.35
CA GLY A 118 3.44 -6.99 12.59
C GLY A 118 4.16 -7.98 11.67
N MET A 119 4.30 -9.21 12.13
CA MET A 119 4.95 -10.30 11.36
C MET A 119 4.23 -10.62 10.05
N GLU A 120 2.93 -10.40 9.97
CA GLU A 120 2.12 -10.63 8.77
C GLU A 120 2.57 -9.80 7.57
N HIS A 121 3.24 -8.67 7.80
CA HIS A 121 3.74 -7.78 6.75
C HIS A 121 5.04 -8.26 6.09
N VAL A 122 5.69 -9.30 6.61
CA VAL A 122 6.91 -9.86 6.00
C VAL A 122 6.67 -10.29 4.55
N THR A 123 5.53 -10.94 4.29
CA THR A 123 5.13 -11.40 2.95
C THR A 123 4.15 -10.47 2.25
N ARG A 124 3.90 -9.27 2.78
CA ARG A 124 2.97 -8.27 2.27
C ARG A 124 3.68 -6.94 2.09
N HIS A 125 3.37 -5.96 2.91
CA HIS A 125 3.93 -4.60 2.81
C HIS A 125 5.46 -4.58 2.73
N LEU A 126 6.18 -5.32 3.58
CA LEU A 126 7.64 -5.30 3.59
C LEU A 126 8.26 -5.91 2.33
N LEU A 127 7.65 -6.95 1.78
CA LEU A 127 8.11 -7.54 0.52
C LEU A 127 7.95 -6.56 -0.64
N TYR A 128 6.77 -5.92 -0.76
CA TYR A 128 6.48 -4.95 -1.80
C TYR A 128 7.33 -3.69 -1.66
N SER A 129 7.44 -3.13 -0.45
CA SER A 129 8.22 -1.90 -0.23
C SER A 129 9.71 -2.09 -0.49
N ARG A 130 10.28 -3.24 -0.14
CA ARG A 130 11.68 -3.56 -0.45
C ARG A 130 11.89 -3.75 -1.95
N PHE A 131 10.99 -4.45 -2.64
CA PHE A 131 11.06 -4.59 -4.10
C PHE A 131 11.00 -3.23 -4.79
N TRP A 132 10.04 -2.37 -4.39
CA TRP A 132 9.88 -1.03 -4.92
C TRP A 132 11.11 -0.15 -4.66
N HIS A 133 11.66 -0.23 -3.46
CA HIS A 133 12.85 0.51 -3.06
C HIS A 133 14.10 0.07 -3.83
N HIS A 134 14.29 -1.22 -4.05
CA HIS A 134 15.39 -1.74 -4.89
C HIS A 134 15.28 -1.22 -6.32
N PHE A 135 14.09 -1.21 -6.90
CA PHE A 135 13.88 -0.62 -8.22
C PHE A 135 14.25 0.87 -8.24
N LEU A 136 13.81 1.65 -7.26
CA LEU A 136 14.17 3.07 -7.14
C LEU A 136 15.68 3.27 -6.95
N TYR A 137 16.34 2.37 -6.25
CA TYR A 137 17.80 2.37 -6.10
C TYR A 137 18.50 2.08 -7.42
N ASP A 138 18.05 1.09 -8.17
CA ASP A 138 18.62 0.69 -9.46
C ASP A 138 18.54 1.82 -10.50
N ILE A 139 17.49 2.63 -10.46
CA ILE A 139 17.33 3.80 -11.34
C ILE A 139 17.92 5.10 -10.76
N GLY A 140 18.55 5.04 -9.57
CA GLY A 140 19.24 6.18 -8.94
C GLY A 140 18.35 7.23 -8.29
N GLU A 141 17.13 6.87 -7.91
CA GLU A 141 16.17 7.79 -7.26
C GLU A 141 16.30 7.79 -5.73
N VAL A 142 16.88 6.75 -5.14
CA VAL A 142 17.22 6.67 -3.72
C VAL A 142 18.69 6.27 -3.55
N ASN A 143 19.29 6.63 -2.40
CA ASN A 143 20.72 6.48 -2.14
C ASN A 143 21.11 5.21 -1.36
N THR A 144 20.13 4.44 -0.90
CA THR A 144 20.35 3.21 -0.13
C THR A 144 19.65 2.03 -0.78
N PRO A 145 20.26 0.83 -0.80
CA PRO A 145 19.61 -0.35 -1.38
C PRO A 145 18.46 -0.89 -0.53
N GLU A 146 18.47 -0.64 0.79
CA GLU A 146 17.42 -1.09 1.70
C GLU A 146 16.70 0.12 2.33
N PRO A 147 15.35 0.05 2.45
CA PRO A 147 14.58 1.17 2.98
C PRO A 147 14.66 1.32 4.49
N TYR A 148 14.98 0.24 5.22
CA TYR A 148 14.97 0.19 6.68
C TYR A 148 16.31 -0.27 7.22
N ALA A 149 16.91 0.51 8.13
CA ALA A 149 18.17 0.14 8.80
C ALA A 149 17.94 -0.96 9.86
N LYS A 150 16.83 -0.85 10.59
CA LYS A 150 16.43 -1.84 11.59
C LYS A 150 14.93 -2.08 11.53
N ARG A 151 14.54 -3.34 11.60
CA ARG A 151 13.15 -3.74 11.74
C ARG A 151 12.93 -4.50 13.03
N THR A 152 11.86 -4.17 13.74
CA THR A 152 11.32 -4.97 14.84
C THR A 152 9.85 -5.30 14.58
N TYR A 153 9.40 -6.36 15.18
CA TYR A 153 7.99 -6.73 15.18
C TYR A 153 7.50 -6.78 16.63
N GLN A 154 6.31 -6.28 16.84
CA GLN A 154 5.62 -6.42 18.10
C GLN A 154 4.96 -7.79 18.19
N GLY A 155 4.83 -8.29 19.42
CA GLY A 155 4.01 -9.44 19.72
C GLY A 155 2.53 -9.14 19.48
N MET A 156 1.74 -10.19 19.42
CA MET A 156 0.30 -10.06 19.21
C MET A 156 -0.41 -9.99 20.56
N VAL A 157 -1.28 -9.00 20.73
CA VAL A 157 -2.23 -8.99 21.84
C VAL A 157 -3.34 -9.98 21.49
N LEU A 158 -3.47 -11.02 22.30
CA LEU A 158 -4.49 -12.06 22.16
C LEU A 158 -5.74 -11.71 22.96
N GLY A 159 -6.87 -12.29 22.61
CA GLY A 159 -8.04 -12.23 23.46
C GLY A 159 -7.80 -12.89 24.82
N SER A 160 -8.71 -12.69 25.79
CA SER A 160 -8.64 -13.33 27.10
C SER A 160 -8.68 -14.88 27.04
N ASP A 161 -9.16 -15.40 25.91
CA ASP A 161 -9.15 -16.83 25.55
C ASP A 161 -7.78 -17.33 25.03
N GLY A 162 -6.76 -16.47 24.97
CA GLY A 162 -5.44 -16.78 24.43
C GLY A 162 -5.40 -16.96 22.92
N GLN A 163 -6.47 -16.62 22.22
CA GLN A 163 -6.54 -16.74 20.76
C GLN A 163 -6.39 -15.37 20.08
N LYS A 164 -5.97 -15.38 18.81
CA LYS A 164 -5.94 -14.17 17.99
C LYS A 164 -7.32 -13.52 17.98
N MET A 165 -7.37 -12.22 18.30
CA MET A 165 -8.59 -11.44 18.24
C MET A 165 -9.17 -11.43 16.83
N SER A 166 -10.48 -11.67 16.73
CA SER A 166 -11.22 -11.67 15.47
C SER A 166 -12.68 -11.29 15.72
N LYS A 167 -13.23 -10.43 14.85
CA LYS A 167 -14.65 -10.06 14.91
C LYS A 167 -15.58 -11.27 14.83
N SER A 168 -15.20 -12.28 14.04
CA SER A 168 -15.98 -13.52 13.89
C SER A 168 -15.97 -14.41 15.15
N ARG A 169 -14.98 -14.23 16.04
CA ARG A 169 -14.89 -14.95 17.32
C ARG A 169 -15.52 -14.18 18.48
N GLY A 170 -15.78 -12.89 18.31
CA GLY A 170 -16.31 -12.03 19.36
C GLY A 170 -15.34 -11.79 20.55
N ASN A 171 -14.04 -12.04 20.36
CA ASN A 171 -13.00 -11.87 21.38
C ASN A 171 -12.15 -10.60 21.19
N VAL A 172 -12.66 -9.64 20.46
CA VAL A 172 -12.00 -8.35 20.20
C VAL A 172 -12.19 -7.43 21.40
N ILE A 173 -11.10 -6.84 21.87
CA ILE A 173 -11.12 -5.75 22.86
C ILE A 173 -11.00 -4.44 22.08
N ASP A 174 -11.99 -3.55 22.21
CA ASP A 174 -11.94 -2.24 21.61
C ASP A 174 -11.10 -1.31 22.51
N PRO A 175 -9.99 -0.75 22.04
CA PRO A 175 -9.20 0.18 22.82
C PRO A 175 -9.96 1.46 23.22
N VAL A 176 -10.99 1.85 22.44
CA VAL A 176 -11.81 3.02 22.78
C VAL A 176 -12.57 2.79 24.07
N ASP A 177 -13.19 1.63 24.25
CA ASP A 177 -13.94 1.27 25.46
C ASP A 177 -13.03 1.32 26.71
N ILE A 178 -11.79 0.85 26.57
CA ILE A 178 -10.80 0.88 27.65
C ILE A 178 -10.35 2.33 27.95
N VAL A 179 -10.15 3.14 26.93
CA VAL A 179 -9.79 4.55 27.12
C VAL A 179 -10.91 5.33 27.79
N GLU A 180 -12.16 5.08 27.42
CA GLU A 180 -13.32 5.73 28.04
C GLU A 180 -13.49 5.31 29.51
N ALA A 181 -13.26 4.04 29.82
CA ALA A 181 -13.42 3.51 31.19
C ALA A 181 -12.25 3.89 32.12
N TYR A 182 -11.01 3.87 31.61
CA TYR A 182 -9.80 3.93 32.47
C TYR A 182 -8.79 5.00 32.07
N GLY A 183 -8.97 5.65 30.94
CA GLY A 183 -8.06 6.65 30.39
C GLY A 183 -6.97 6.07 29.49
N ALA A 184 -6.50 6.90 28.57
CA ALA A 184 -5.50 6.51 27.56
C ALA A 184 -4.14 6.11 28.16
N ASP A 185 -3.70 6.79 29.22
CA ASP A 185 -2.41 6.51 29.87
C ASP A 185 -2.44 5.15 30.59
N THR A 186 -3.59 4.78 31.16
CA THR A 186 -3.78 3.45 31.75
C THR A 186 -3.64 2.36 30.70
N LEU A 187 -4.32 2.49 29.56
CA LEU A 187 -4.19 1.55 28.45
C LEU A 187 -2.75 1.45 27.95
N ARG A 188 -2.09 2.57 27.73
CA ARG A 188 -0.69 2.62 27.27
C ARG A 188 0.26 1.95 28.24
N THR A 189 0.10 2.22 29.54
CA THR A 189 0.92 1.62 30.59
C THR A 189 0.68 0.12 30.66
N TYR A 190 -0.58 -0.31 30.59
CA TYR A 190 -0.94 -1.72 30.62
C TYR A 190 -0.33 -2.50 29.45
N VAL A 191 -0.45 -1.99 28.22
CA VAL A 191 0.12 -2.63 27.02
C VAL A 191 1.65 -2.76 27.13
N MET A 192 2.33 -1.78 27.71
CA MET A 192 3.77 -1.83 27.96
C MET A 192 4.15 -2.85 29.05
N PHE A 193 3.25 -3.11 29.97
CA PHE A 193 3.48 -4.00 31.12
C PHE A 193 3.13 -5.48 30.84
N MET A 194 2.31 -5.76 29.81
CA MET A 194 1.79 -7.11 29.51
C MET A 194 2.87 -8.17 29.31
N GLY A 195 4.06 -7.80 28.82
CA GLY A 195 5.16 -8.72 28.56
C GLY A 195 6.21 -8.14 27.62
N ASP A 196 7.12 -9.00 27.18
CA ASP A 196 8.16 -8.62 26.24
C ASP A 196 7.58 -8.15 24.90
N TYR A 197 8.16 -7.10 24.36
CA TYR A 197 7.66 -6.44 23.15
C TYR A 197 7.43 -7.38 21.95
N GLY A 198 8.29 -8.37 21.74
CA GLY A 198 8.21 -9.33 20.64
C GLY A 198 7.35 -10.56 20.92
N SER A 199 6.80 -10.69 22.13
CA SER A 199 6.06 -11.86 22.57
C SER A 199 4.54 -11.64 22.50
N ALA A 200 3.80 -12.69 22.15
CA ALA A 200 2.36 -12.65 22.26
C ALA A 200 1.92 -12.69 23.72
N ALA A 201 0.94 -11.89 24.10
CA ALA A 201 0.39 -11.86 25.45
C ALA A 201 -1.16 -11.82 25.41
N PRO A 202 -1.84 -12.62 26.25
CA PRO A 202 -3.29 -12.56 26.35
C PRO A 202 -3.72 -11.30 27.09
N TRP A 203 -4.83 -10.71 26.66
CA TRP A 203 -5.50 -9.65 27.39
C TRP A 203 -6.07 -10.20 28.71
N SER A 204 -5.97 -9.42 29.77
CA SER A 204 -6.62 -9.69 31.07
C SER A 204 -7.21 -8.38 31.58
N ASP A 205 -8.43 -8.43 32.05
CA ASP A 205 -9.10 -7.32 32.73
C ASP A 205 -8.56 -7.10 34.15
#